data_9507d6cdd00ae87f48443b85b4d93bf2
#
_entry.id   9507d6cdd00ae87f48443b85b4d93bf2
#
_cell.length_a   1.000
_cell.length_b   1.000
_cell.length_c   1.000
_cell.angle_alpha   90.00
_cell.angle_beta   90.00
_cell.angle_gamma   90.00
#
_symmetry.space_group_name_H-M   'P 1'
#
loop_
_entity.id
_entity.type
_entity.pdbx_description
1 polymer ?
#
loop_
_entity_poly.entity_id
_entity_poly.type
_entity_poly.pdbx_seq_one_letter_code
_entity_poly.pdbx_strand_id
1 'polypeptide(L)'
;MTYFAEKVKKDPFAYRFYENKASEAEHTEEKLPLVASYIEKDFNDAWFNNGEGIRSDSEKVHSAVSAGVSPFKAEISEYIASLSTVDPAYEEEVEKLRNIAKDNLSGVITTNYDCFFENIFEGYKTFVGQDELVFSQLQGIAEIYKIHGSVQNPESIVINKADYQKFHDKGKYLAAKLMTIFMEYPIIFIGYSISDSDIQAILSDVVECLPLDKIETLQKRFVFVEYKPDFVGSEITSHSMIIRSKL
;
A
#
# COMPACT_ATOMS: atom_id res chain seq x y z
N MET A 1 -2.98 12.19 -4.47
CA MET A 1 -3.09 13.30 -3.47
C MET A 1 -3.15 14.68 -4.14
N THR A 2 -2.22 15.02 -5.03
CA THR A 2 -2.20 16.32 -5.75
C THR A 2 -3.55 16.64 -6.39
N TYR A 3 -4.11 15.72 -7.18
CA TYR A 3 -5.42 15.88 -7.81
C TYR A 3 -6.54 16.28 -6.82
N PHE A 4 -6.63 15.62 -5.66
CA PHE A 4 -7.65 15.93 -4.66
C PHE A 4 -7.41 17.26 -3.95
N ALA A 5 -6.14 17.60 -3.70
CA ALA A 5 -5.77 18.92 -3.15
C ALA A 5 -6.18 20.05 -4.09
N GLU A 6 -5.88 19.91 -5.39
CA GLU A 6 -6.25 20.88 -6.43
C GLU A 6 -7.76 21.01 -6.60
N LYS A 7 -8.50 19.89 -6.55
CA LYS A 7 -9.97 19.92 -6.56
C LYS A 7 -10.54 20.78 -5.44
N VAL A 8 -10.02 20.64 -4.22
CA VAL A 8 -10.50 21.37 -3.03
C VAL A 8 -10.19 22.85 -3.10
N LYS A 9 -8.95 23.21 -3.40
CA LYS A 9 -8.48 24.59 -3.35
C LYS A 9 -8.66 25.34 -4.69
N LYS A 10 -8.93 24.62 -5.79
CA LYS A 10 -8.96 25.15 -7.16
C LYS A 10 -7.66 25.88 -7.53
N ASP A 11 -6.52 25.33 -7.08
CA ASP A 11 -5.20 25.94 -7.21
C ASP A 11 -4.14 24.84 -7.49
N PRO A 12 -3.28 24.99 -8.51
CA PRO A 12 -2.25 24.00 -8.84
C PRO A 12 -1.15 23.86 -7.76
N PHE A 13 -1.05 24.81 -6.83
CA PHE A 13 -0.11 24.74 -5.71
C PHE A 13 -0.72 24.20 -4.43
N ALA A 14 -1.97 23.73 -4.47
CA ALA A 14 -2.72 23.27 -3.31
C ALA A 14 -1.99 22.18 -2.52
N TYR A 15 -1.37 21.22 -3.21
CA TYR A 15 -0.63 20.15 -2.54
C TYR A 15 0.53 20.69 -1.69
N ARG A 16 1.29 21.65 -2.22
CA ARG A 16 2.38 22.30 -1.51
C ARG A 16 1.91 23.08 -0.27
N PHE A 17 0.72 23.68 -0.35
CA PHE A 17 0.10 24.32 0.81
C PHE A 17 -0.10 23.30 1.96
N TYR A 18 -0.63 22.10 1.67
CA TYR A 18 -0.83 21.07 2.68
C TYR A 18 0.49 20.48 3.19
N GLU A 19 1.49 20.34 2.33
CA GLU A 19 2.84 19.93 2.74
C GLU A 19 3.49 20.90 3.73
N ASN A 20 3.40 22.21 3.46
CA ASN A 20 3.92 23.24 4.35
C ASN A 20 3.20 23.19 5.70
N LYS A 21 1.86 23.11 5.68
CA LYS A 21 1.05 22.99 6.88
C LYS A 21 1.42 21.78 7.73
N ALA A 22 1.70 20.63 7.10
CA ALA A 22 2.14 19.44 7.80
C ALA A 22 3.55 19.61 8.39
N SER A 23 4.44 20.32 7.70
CA SER A 23 5.80 20.58 8.17
C SER A 23 5.87 21.53 9.37
N GLU A 24 4.88 22.41 9.50
CA GLU A 24 4.76 23.34 10.65
C GLU A 24 4.17 22.66 11.89
N ALA A 25 3.38 21.63 11.71
CA ALA A 25 2.61 21.04 12.80
C ALA A 25 3.46 20.14 13.72
N GLU A 26 4.42 19.39 13.19
CA GLU A 26 5.35 18.54 13.96
C GLU A 26 6.52 18.04 13.09
N HIS A 27 7.66 17.76 13.73
CA HIS A 27 8.79 17.05 13.12
C HIS A 27 8.52 15.53 13.10
N THR A 28 7.54 15.10 12.31
CA THR A 28 7.15 13.68 12.29
C THR A 28 7.61 12.96 11.05
N GLU A 29 8.01 11.69 11.26
CA GLU A 29 8.29 10.72 10.20
C GLU A 29 7.02 10.44 9.35
N GLU A 30 5.83 10.82 9.86
CA GLU A 30 4.51 10.60 9.24
C GLU A 30 3.97 11.81 8.46
N LYS A 31 4.83 12.53 7.75
CA LYS A 31 4.41 13.74 7.03
C LYS A 31 3.32 13.48 5.99
N LEU A 32 3.43 12.40 5.20
CA LEU A 32 2.47 12.11 4.14
C LEU A 32 1.07 11.73 4.65
N PRO A 33 0.91 10.88 5.68
CA PRO A 33 -0.37 10.64 6.32
C PRO A 33 -1.01 11.90 6.91
N LEU A 34 -0.21 12.83 7.45
CA LEU A 34 -0.71 14.09 7.98
C LEU A 34 -1.21 15.02 6.87
N VAL A 35 -0.49 15.12 5.75
CA VAL A 35 -0.95 15.82 4.54
C VAL A 35 -2.29 15.26 4.07
N ALA A 36 -2.42 13.92 4.02
CA ALA A 36 -3.66 13.25 3.66
C ALA A 36 -4.81 13.62 4.60
N SER A 37 -4.56 13.69 5.91
CA SER A 37 -5.57 14.09 6.90
C SER A 37 -6.11 15.50 6.66
N TYR A 38 -5.24 16.44 6.30
CA TYR A 38 -5.66 17.81 6.00
C TYR A 38 -6.46 17.91 4.71
N ILE A 39 -6.03 17.19 3.67
CA ILE A 39 -6.76 17.15 2.39
C ILE A 39 -8.13 16.50 2.59
N GLU A 40 -8.20 15.35 3.28
CA GLU A 40 -9.45 14.65 3.56
C GLU A 40 -10.45 15.54 4.28
N LYS A 41 -10.00 16.24 5.34
CA LYS A 41 -10.88 17.14 6.08
C LYS A 41 -11.50 18.20 5.17
N ASP A 42 -10.66 18.94 4.45
CA ASP A 42 -11.13 20.02 3.57
C ASP A 42 -11.98 19.46 2.40
N PHE A 43 -11.64 18.26 1.89
CA PHE A 43 -12.38 17.59 0.83
C PHE A 43 -13.77 17.17 1.31
N ASN A 44 -13.88 16.53 2.46
CA ASN A 44 -15.16 16.09 3.01
C ASN A 44 -16.06 17.30 3.31
N ASP A 45 -15.51 18.38 3.86
CA ASP A 45 -16.26 19.62 4.08
C ASP A 45 -16.78 20.21 2.77
N ALA A 46 -15.96 20.27 1.73
CA ALA A 46 -16.37 20.75 0.41
C ALA A 46 -17.38 19.82 -0.26
N TRP A 47 -17.24 18.51 -0.10
CA TRP A 47 -18.14 17.51 -0.67
C TRP A 47 -19.57 17.66 -0.14
N PHE A 48 -19.74 17.90 1.16
CA PHE A 48 -21.05 18.09 1.78
C PHE A 48 -21.64 19.49 1.57
N ASN A 49 -20.80 20.53 1.60
CA ASN A 49 -21.28 21.91 1.58
C ASN A 49 -21.61 22.42 0.17
N ASN A 50 -20.79 22.13 -0.82
CA ASN A 50 -20.94 22.69 -2.15
C ASN A 50 -21.04 21.63 -3.25
N GLY A 51 -20.27 20.58 -3.18
CA GLY A 51 -20.29 19.44 -4.09
C GLY A 51 -19.91 19.74 -5.55
N GLU A 52 -20.03 20.98 -6.01
CA GLU A 52 -19.78 21.36 -7.40
C GLU A 52 -18.30 21.18 -7.76
N GLY A 53 -18.05 20.31 -8.75
CA GLY A 53 -16.69 19.93 -9.18
C GLY A 53 -15.93 19.03 -8.17
N ILE A 54 -16.53 18.72 -7.02
CA ILE A 54 -15.94 17.84 -5.98
C ILE A 54 -16.56 16.45 -6.06
N ARG A 55 -17.90 16.36 -6.04
CA ARG A 55 -18.63 15.08 -6.13
C ARG A 55 -18.52 14.51 -7.55
N SER A 56 -18.28 13.23 -7.62
CA SER A 56 -18.52 12.47 -8.85
C SER A 56 -20.01 12.08 -8.95
N ASP A 57 -20.46 11.77 -10.16
CA ASP A 57 -21.83 11.27 -10.40
C ASP A 57 -21.91 9.74 -10.18
N SER A 58 -20.86 9.13 -9.59
CA SER A 58 -20.78 7.69 -9.38
C SER A 58 -21.78 7.21 -8.32
N GLU A 59 -22.70 6.33 -8.72
CA GLU A 59 -23.62 5.67 -7.80
C GLU A 59 -22.88 4.86 -6.72
N LYS A 60 -21.69 4.31 -7.04
CA LYS A 60 -20.85 3.59 -6.07
C LYS A 60 -20.37 4.50 -4.98
N VAL A 61 -19.88 5.70 -5.34
CA VAL A 61 -19.42 6.72 -4.37
C VAL A 61 -20.59 7.13 -3.48
N HIS A 62 -21.73 7.46 -4.07
CA HIS A 62 -22.92 7.89 -3.30
C HIS A 62 -23.41 6.78 -2.35
N SER A 63 -23.40 5.53 -2.82
CA SER A 63 -23.77 4.38 -1.98
C SER A 63 -22.81 4.19 -0.82
N ALA A 64 -21.49 4.26 -1.07
CA ALA A 64 -20.46 4.13 -0.03
C ALA A 64 -20.59 5.24 1.02
N VAL A 65 -20.76 6.49 0.60
CA VAL A 65 -20.96 7.62 1.52
C VAL A 65 -22.25 7.48 2.32
N SER A 66 -23.34 7.02 1.70
CA SER A 66 -24.60 6.75 2.40
C SER A 66 -24.46 5.63 3.45
N ALA A 67 -23.52 4.71 3.25
CA ALA A 67 -23.18 3.66 4.21
C ALA A 67 -22.20 4.13 5.31
N GLY A 68 -21.77 5.41 5.30
CA GLY A 68 -20.92 6.01 6.32
C GLY A 68 -19.44 6.08 5.96
N VAL A 69 -19.04 5.69 4.76
CA VAL A 69 -17.66 5.83 4.29
C VAL A 69 -17.33 7.30 4.06
N SER A 70 -16.09 7.70 4.40
CA SER A 70 -15.56 9.03 4.09
C SER A 70 -15.70 9.35 2.59
N PRO A 71 -16.29 10.50 2.21
CA PRO A 71 -16.35 10.93 0.82
C PRO A 71 -15.00 10.91 0.12
N PHE A 72 -13.96 11.32 0.82
CA PHE A 72 -12.59 11.31 0.30
C PHE A 72 -12.12 9.90 -0.07
N LYS A 73 -12.34 8.91 0.80
CA LYS A 73 -11.97 7.51 0.53
C LYS A 73 -12.79 6.91 -0.62
N ALA A 74 -14.08 7.21 -0.66
CA ALA A 74 -14.97 6.75 -1.72
C ALA A 74 -14.54 7.31 -3.09
N GLU A 75 -14.25 8.61 -3.17
CA GLU A 75 -13.80 9.27 -4.40
C GLU A 75 -12.39 8.83 -4.82
N ILE A 76 -11.46 8.59 -3.89
CA ILE A 76 -10.14 8.01 -4.18
C ILE A 76 -10.29 6.62 -4.79
N SER A 77 -11.16 5.79 -4.23
CA SER A 77 -11.39 4.44 -4.73
C SER A 77 -11.90 4.45 -6.18
N GLU A 78 -12.87 5.30 -6.48
CA GLU A 78 -13.39 5.47 -7.84
C GLU A 78 -12.33 6.01 -8.80
N TYR A 79 -11.57 7.01 -8.36
CA TYR A 79 -10.49 7.59 -9.15
C TYR A 79 -9.41 6.56 -9.49
N ILE A 80 -8.92 5.80 -8.52
CA ILE A 80 -7.92 4.76 -8.75
C ILE A 80 -8.50 3.66 -9.65
N ALA A 81 -9.72 3.19 -9.38
CA ALA A 81 -10.36 2.18 -10.21
C ALA A 81 -10.49 2.61 -11.68
N SER A 82 -10.78 3.90 -11.93
CA SER A 82 -10.86 4.45 -13.30
C SER A 82 -9.53 4.47 -14.04
N LEU A 83 -8.41 4.47 -13.33
CA LEU A 83 -7.05 4.49 -13.88
C LEU A 83 -6.38 3.11 -13.89
N SER A 84 -6.99 2.09 -13.28
CA SER A 84 -6.39 0.77 -13.07
C SER A 84 -6.56 -0.15 -14.29
N THR A 85 -6.35 0.38 -15.50
CA THR A 85 -6.32 -0.42 -16.73
C THR A 85 -4.87 -0.62 -17.15
N VAL A 86 -4.53 -1.84 -17.55
CA VAL A 86 -3.20 -2.14 -18.10
C VAL A 86 -3.08 -1.44 -19.46
N ASP A 87 -2.01 -0.67 -19.64
CA ASP A 87 -1.66 -0.14 -20.96
C ASP A 87 -1.28 -1.33 -21.87
N PRO A 88 -1.88 -1.45 -23.07
CA PRO A 88 -1.55 -2.52 -24.02
C PRO A 88 -0.06 -2.64 -24.35
N ALA A 89 0.71 -1.58 -24.19
CA ALA A 89 2.16 -1.59 -24.38
C ALA A 89 2.90 -2.52 -23.39
N TYR A 90 2.29 -2.84 -22.25
CA TYR A 90 2.87 -3.69 -21.20
C TYR A 90 2.24 -5.08 -21.09
N GLU A 91 1.41 -5.49 -22.07
CA GLU A 91 0.72 -6.80 -22.01
C GLU A 91 1.71 -7.98 -22.03
N GLU A 92 2.85 -7.83 -22.72
CA GLU A 92 3.89 -8.87 -22.72
C GLU A 92 4.52 -9.07 -21.35
N GLU A 93 4.77 -8.00 -20.61
CA GLU A 93 5.29 -8.03 -19.24
C GLU A 93 4.26 -8.64 -18.29
N VAL A 94 3.00 -8.29 -18.44
CA VAL A 94 1.89 -8.87 -17.65
C VAL A 94 1.78 -10.37 -17.90
N GLU A 95 1.89 -10.82 -19.15
CA GLU A 95 1.87 -12.24 -19.46
C GLU A 95 3.06 -13.01 -18.88
N LYS A 96 4.25 -12.41 -18.89
CA LYS A 96 5.42 -12.97 -18.18
C LYS A 96 5.14 -13.12 -16.70
N LEU A 97 4.52 -12.11 -16.08
CA LEU A 97 4.18 -12.14 -14.66
C LEU A 97 3.15 -13.24 -14.34
N ARG A 98 2.11 -13.39 -15.18
CA ARG A 98 1.13 -14.50 -15.07
C ARG A 98 1.82 -15.86 -15.13
N ASN A 99 2.78 -16.02 -16.03
CA ASN A 99 3.49 -17.29 -16.19
C ASN A 99 4.40 -17.60 -15.00
N ILE A 100 5.06 -16.60 -14.44
CA ILE A 100 5.84 -16.76 -13.20
C ILE A 100 4.93 -17.17 -12.05
N ALA A 101 3.74 -16.58 -11.95
CA ALA A 101 2.80 -16.86 -10.87
C ALA A 101 2.30 -18.31 -10.85
N LYS A 102 2.07 -18.92 -12.01
CA LYS A 102 1.50 -20.28 -12.12
C LYS A 102 2.30 -21.33 -11.36
N ASP A 103 3.63 -21.25 -11.41
CA ASP A 103 4.50 -22.33 -10.96
C ASP A 103 5.44 -21.95 -9.81
N ASN A 104 5.65 -20.64 -9.57
CA ASN A 104 6.76 -20.20 -8.74
C ASN A 104 6.38 -19.18 -7.65
N LEU A 105 5.16 -18.62 -7.66
CA LEU A 105 4.76 -17.58 -6.74
C LEU A 105 3.78 -18.12 -5.71
N SER A 106 4.19 -18.14 -4.44
CA SER A 106 3.32 -18.58 -3.35
C SER A 106 2.26 -17.53 -3.01
N GLY A 107 2.58 -16.25 -3.12
CA GLY A 107 1.64 -15.17 -2.85
C GLY A 107 2.20 -13.79 -3.13
N VAL A 108 1.37 -12.78 -2.95
CA VAL A 108 1.71 -11.37 -3.13
C VAL A 108 1.33 -10.60 -1.87
N ILE A 109 2.23 -9.72 -1.42
CA ILE A 109 1.95 -8.72 -0.40
C ILE A 109 2.02 -7.36 -1.08
N THR A 110 0.98 -6.55 -0.97
CA THR A 110 0.92 -5.24 -1.62
C THR A 110 0.33 -4.17 -0.72
N THR A 111 0.87 -2.96 -0.83
CA THR A 111 0.31 -1.74 -0.27
C THR A 111 -0.59 -1.00 -1.26
N ASN A 112 -0.64 -1.44 -2.53
CA ASN A 112 -1.47 -0.82 -3.55
C ASN A 112 -2.95 -1.09 -3.33
N TYR A 113 -3.76 -0.08 -3.63
CA TYR A 113 -5.23 -0.16 -3.48
C TYR A 113 -5.93 -0.74 -4.70
N ASP A 114 -5.32 -0.67 -5.91
CA ASP A 114 -5.89 -1.16 -7.17
C ASP A 114 -6.08 -2.69 -7.18
N CYS A 115 -6.79 -3.19 -8.19
CA CYS A 115 -7.06 -4.62 -8.35
C CYS A 115 -6.14 -5.29 -9.40
N PHE A 116 -4.94 -4.76 -9.61
CA PHE A 116 -4.05 -5.27 -10.65
C PHE A 116 -3.72 -6.75 -10.45
N PHE A 117 -3.28 -7.14 -9.26
CA PHE A 117 -2.91 -8.52 -8.98
C PHE A 117 -4.09 -9.47 -9.01
N GLU A 118 -5.25 -9.04 -8.50
CA GLU A 118 -6.48 -9.83 -8.55
C GLU A 118 -6.92 -10.11 -9.99
N ASN A 119 -6.68 -9.15 -10.90
CA ASN A 119 -7.05 -9.28 -12.30
C ASN A 119 -6.08 -10.17 -13.10
N ILE A 120 -4.82 -10.28 -12.68
CA ILE A 120 -3.81 -11.04 -13.42
C ILE A 120 -3.53 -12.41 -12.83
N PHE A 121 -3.80 -12.66 -11.54
CA PHE A 121 -3.55 -13.93 -10.88
C PHE A 121 -4.84 -14.69 -10.62
N GLU A 122 -5.33 -15.39 -11.64
CA GLU A 122 -6.54 -16.19 -11.54
C GLU A 122 -6.43 -17.26 -10.45
N GLY A 123 -7.46 -17.35 -9.61
CA GLY A 123 -7.53 -18.37 -8.55
C GLY A 123 -6.78 -17.98 -7.26
N TYR A 124 -6.12 -16.84 -7.21
CA TYR A 124 -5.55 -16.32 -5.97
C TYR A 124 -6.65 -15.79 -5.06
N LYS A 125 -6.57 -16.12 -3.78
CA LYS A 125 -7.49 -15.60 -2.77
C LYS A 125 -6.98 -14.28 -2.22
N THR A 126 -7.79 -13.23 -2.33
CA THR A 126 -7.43 -11.91 -1.82
C THR A 126 -7.91 -11.73 -0.37
N PHE A 127 -7.05 -11.12 0.44
CA PHE A 127 -7.33 -10.69 1.81
C PHE A 127 -7.06 -9.20 1.93
N VAL A 128 -8.06 -8.46 2.38
CA VAL A 128 -8.02 -6.99 2.50
C VAL A 128 -7.94 -6.59 3.96
N GLY A 129 -6.82 -5.95 4.34
CA GLY A 129 -6.60 -5.51 5.71
C GLY A 129 -6.47 -6.66 6.71
N GLN A 130 -6.61 -6.33 7.99
CA GLN A 130 -6.39 -7.28 9.07
C GLN A 130 -7.62 -8.11 9.42
N ASP A 131 -8.80 -7.53 9.28
CA ASP A 131 -10.05 -8.16 9.74
C ASP A 131 -10.35 -9.45 8.96
N GLU A 132 -10.07 -9.47 7.67
CA GLU A 132 -10.20 -10.68 6.85
C GLU A 132 -9.16 -11.74 7.17
N LEU A 133 -7.95 -11.32 7.58
CA LEU A 133 -6.86 -12.23 7.92
C LEU A 133 -7.08 -12.95 9.25
N VAL A 134 -7.72 -12.29 10.23
CA VAL A 134 -7.93 -12.83 11.60
C VAL A 134 -8.77 -14.09 11.58
N PHE A 135 -9.81 -14.15 10.75
CA PHE A 135 -10.76 -15.27 10.72
C PHE A 135 -10.53 -16.26 9.58
N SER A 136 -9.48 -16.07 8.79
CA SER A 136 -9.20 -16.90 7.62
C SER A 136 -8.18 -17.99 7.92
N GLN A 137 -8.46 -19.21 7.45
CA GLN A 137 -7.43 -20.23 7.36
C GLN A 137 -6.54 -19.90 6.15
N LEU A 138 -5.36 -19.37 6.45
CA LEU A 138 -4.37 -19.01 5.43
C LEU A 138 -3.60 -20.27 5.05
N GLN A 139 -3.59 -20.58 3.76
CA GLN A 139 -2.84 -21.72 3.24
C GLN A 139 -1.40 -21.32 2.86
N GLY A 140 -1.12 -20.00 2.71
CA GLY A 140 0.17 -19.49 2.30
C GLY A 140 0.52 -19.78 0.84
N ILE A 141 -0.46 -20.20 0.03
CA ILE A 141 -0.31 -20.54 -1.38
C ILE A 141 -1.45 -19.89 -2.16
N ALA A 142 -1.13 -19.23 -3.27
CA ALA A 142 -2.08 -18.51 -4.12
C ALA A 142 -2.92 -17.48 -3.35
N GLU A 143 -2.25 -16.62 -2.60
CA GLU A 143 -2.89 -15.60 -1.76
C GLU A 143 -2.35 -14.20 -2.08
N ILE A 144 -3.23 -13.20 -2.06
CA ILE A 144 -2.90 -11.77 -2.21
C ILE A 144 -3.27 -11.07 -0.90
N TYR A 145 -2.29 -10.41 -0.28
CA TYR A 145 -2.44 -9.67 0.95
C TYR A 145 -2.39 -8.17 0.66
N LYS A 146 -3.55 -7.50 0.67
CA LYS A 146 -3.68 -6.03 0.50
C LYS A 146 -3.64 -5.38 1.87
N ILE A 147 -2.43 -5.09 2.35
CA ILE A 147 -2.24 -4.67 3.74
C ILE A 147 -2.74 -3.25 4.03
N HIS A 148 -2.79 -2.36 3.04
CA HIS A 148 -3.30 -1.01 3.17
C HIS A 148 -4.72 -0.82 2.62
N GLY A 149 -5.45 -1.90 2.36
CA GLY A 149 -6.82 -1.83 1.87
C GLY A 149 -6.98 -1.95 0.37
N SER A 150 -8.19 -1.79 -0.12
CA SER A 150 -8.58 -2.00 -1.53
C SER A 150 -9.61 -0.99 -2.00
N VAL A 151 -9.56 -0.62 -3.28
CA VAL A 151 -10.61 0.18 -3.93
C VAL A 151 -11.97 -0.50 -3.94
N GLN A 152 -12.02 -1.83 -3.78
CA GLN A 152 -13.27 -2.59 -3.66
C GLN A 152 -13.94 -2.39 -2.30
N ASN A 153 -13.17 -2.01 -1.28
CA ASN A 153 -13.65 -1.67 0.05
C ASN A 153 -13.05 -0.34 0.50
N PRO A 154 -13.62 0.81 0.14
CA PRO A 154 -13.04 2.13 0.41
C PRO A 154 -12.79 2.39 1.90
N GLU A 155 -13.59 1.83 2.81
CA GLU A 155 -13.39 1.96 4.26
C GLU A 155 -12.07 1.33 4.73
N SER A 156 -11.60 0.29 4.03
CA SER A 156 -10.35 -0.40 4.36
C SER A 156 -9.07 0.39 4.04
N ILE A 157 -9.18 1.46 3.24
CA ILE A 157 -8.02 2.23 2.76
C ILE A 157 -7.31 2.93 3.92
N VAL A 158 -6.01 2.63 4.06
CA VAL A 158 -5.09 3.25 5.03
C VAL A 158 -4.37 4.39 4.34
N ILE A 159 -4.73 5.64 4.61
CA ILE A 159 -4.20 6.80 3.87
C ILE A 159 -3.91 8.02 4.75
N ASN A 160 -4.70 8.28 5.78
CA ASN A 160 -4.53 9.41 6.69
C ASN A 160 -3.86 8.99 8.01
N LYS A 161 -3.47 9.96 8.83
CA LYS A 161 -2.78 9.72 10.11
C LYS A 161 -3.58 8.81 11.06
N ALA A 162 -4.90 8.97 11.11
CA ALA A 162 -5.76 8.16 11.98
C ALA A 162 -5.85 6.70 11.49
N ASP A 163 -5.85 6.49 10.17
CA ASP A 163 -5.81 5.15 9.59
C ASP A 163 -4.51 4.43 9.93
N TYR A 164 -3.36 5.10 9.75
CA TYR A 164 -2.06 4.54 10.11
C TYR A 164 -1.97 4.22 11.60
N GLN A 165 -2.45 5.12 12.47
CA GLN A 165 -2.48 4.85 13.90
C GLN A 165 -3.35 3.63 14.24
N LYS A 166 -4.55 3.54 13.66
CA LYS A 166 -5.42 2.37 13.81
C LYS A 166 -4.78 1.08 13.27
N PHE A 167 -4.06 1.21 12.14
CA PHE A 167 -3.31 0.10 11.55
C PHE A 167 -2.22 -0.40 12.49
N HIS A 168 -1.41 0.47 13.09
CA HIS A 168 -0.40 0.11 14.08
C HIS A 168 -0.98 -0.49 15.36
N ASP A 169 -2.03 0.13 15.91
CA ASP A 169 -2.64 -0.32 17.17
C ASP A 169 -3.25 -1.73 17.04
N LYS A 170 -3.82 -2.05 15.90
CA LYS A 170 -4.47 -3.34 15.62
C LYS A 170 -3.58 -4.31 14.85
N GLY A 171 -2.46 -3.86 14.32
CA GLY A 171 -1.59 -4.55 13.36
C GLY A 171 -0.84 -5.77 13.86
N LYS A 172 -0.91 -6.09 15.15
CA LYS A 172 -0.10 -7.17 15.76
C LYS A 172 -0.29 -8.53 15.10
N TYR A 173 -1.52 -8.87 14.71
CA TYR A 173 -1.77 -10.15 14.04
C TYR A 173 -1.22 -10.16 12.61
N LEU A 174 -1.45 -9.08 11.86
CA LEU A 174 -0.89 -8.93 10.51
C LEU A 174 0.65 -8.95 10.56
N ALA A 175 1.26 -8.20 11.49
CA ALA A 175 2.71 -8.20 11.67
C ALA A 175 3.24 -9.61 11.95
N ALA A 176 2.64 -10.37 12.89
CA ALA A 176 3.02 -11.75 13.18
C ALA A 176 2.89 -12.66 11.95
N LYS A 177 1.84 -12.48 11.14
CA LYS A 177 1.64 -13.25 9.91
C LYS A 177 2.70 -12.91 8.86
N LEU A 178 2.99 -11.64 8.64
CA LEU A 178 4.04 -11.21 7.71
C LEU A 178 5.43 -11.66 8.17
N MET A 179 5.71 -11.62 9.48
CA MET A 179 6.94 -12.18 10.06
C MET A 179 7.08 -13.67 9.69
N THR A 180 6.02 -14.46 9.84
CA THR A 180 6.04 -15.88 9.49
C THR A 180 6.35 -16.06 8.01
N ILE A 181 5.69 -15.33 7.13
CA ILE A 181 5.94 -15.37 5.68
C ILE A 181 7.39 -15.01 5.37
N PHE A 182 7.93 -13.94 5.96
CA PHE A 182 9.31 -13.50 5.72
C PHE A 182 10.35 -14.51 6.21
N MET A 183 10.02 -15.28 7.23
CA MET A 183 10.90 -16.34 7.73
C MET A 183 10.81 -17.62 6.92
N GLU A 184 9.65 -17.95 6.37
CA GLU A 184 9.40 -19.23 5.68
C GLU A 184 9.72 -19.17 4.18
N TYR A 185 9.48 -18.03 3.52
CA TYR A 185 9.57 -17.87 2.07
C TYR A 185 10.71 -16.93 1.65
N PRO A 186 11.34 -17.15 0.47
CA PRO A 186 12.11 -16.11 -0.19
C PRO A 186 11.20 -14.96 -0.60
N ILE A 187 11.66 -13.72 -0.36
CA ILE A 187 10.88 -12.50 -0.64
C ILE A 187 11.56 -11.69 -1.73
N ILE A 188 10.80 -11.32 -2.74
CA ILE A 188 11.24 -10.42 -3.81
C ILE A 188 10.49 -9.10 -3.67
N PHE A 189 11.20 -8.01 -3.41
CA PHE A 189 10.65 -6.67 -3.34
C PHE A 189 10.74 -6.01 -4.71
N ILE A 190 9.60 -5.65 -5.31
CA ILE A 190 9.51 -5.05 -6.64
C ILE A 190 8.73 -3.73 -6.54
N GLY A 191 9.29 -2.65 -7.11
CA GLY A 191 8.65 -1.34 -7.13
C GLY A 191 8.41 -0.74 -5.74
N TYR A 192 9.10 -1.28 -4.74
CA TYR A 192 8.91 -0.95 -3.34
C TYR A 192 10.09 -0.12 -2.84
N SER A 193 9.79 1.05 -2.35
CA SER A 193 10.78 1.83 -1.61
C SER A 193 10.77 1.31 -0.17
N ILE A 194 11.92 0.83 0.32
CA ILE A 194 12.10 0.37 1.71
C ILE A 194 11.82 1.50 2.74
N SER A 195 11.32 2.64 2.29
CA SER A 195 10.94 3.77 3.13
C SER A 195 9.56 3.62 3.80
N ASP A 196 8.80 2.56 3.50
CA ASP A 196 7.54 2.27 4.20
C ASP A 196 7.83 1.84 5.63
N SER A 197 7.36 2.63 6.59
CA SER A 197 7.61 2.44 8.01
C SER A 197 7.06 1.13 8.55
N ASP A 198 5.94 0.66 7.99
CA ASP A 198 5.29 -0.57 8.46
C ASP A 198 6.10 -1.81 8.10
N ILE A 199 6.61 -1.85 6.86
CA ILE A 199 7.49 -2.95 6.44
C ILE A 199 8.83 -2.88 7.15
N GLN A 200 9.39 -1.68 7.36
CA GLN A 200 10.61 -1.53 8.16
C GLN A 200 10.43 -2.03 9.59
N ALA A 201 9.30 -1.73 10.22
CA ALA A 201 8.99 -2.22 11.57
C ALA A 201 8.92 -3.76 11.58
N ILE A 202 8.20 -4.36 10.63
CA ILE A 202 8.09 -5.82 10.53
C ILE A 202 9.45 -6.47 10.28
N LEU A 203 10.27 -5.91 9.40
CA LEU A 203 11.64 -6.42 9.15
C LEU A 203 12.53 -6.28 10.39
N SER A 204 12.40 -5.19 11.15
CA SER A 204 13.08 -5.01 12.42
C SER A 204 12.69 -6.08 13.42
N ASP A 205 11.39 -6.31 13.61
CA ASP A 205 10.86 -7.33 14.50
C ASP A 205 11.35 -8.75 14.11
N VAL A 206 11.40 -9.05 12.82
CA VAL A 206 11.95 -10.33 12.32
C VAL A 206 13.42 -10.48 12.70
N VAL A 207 14.22 -9.43 12.51
CA VAL A 207 15.65 -9.44 12.83
C VAL A 207 15.88 -9.57 14.34
N GLU A 208 15.08 -8.87 15.17
CA GLU A 208 15.17 -8.95 16.64
C GLU A 208 14.81 -10.33 17.18
N CYS A 209 13.91 -11.06 16.52
CA CYS A 209 13.54 -12.42 16.91
C CYS A 209 14.58 -13.48 16.52
N LEU A 210 15.59 -13.15 15.70
CA LEU A 210 16.53 -14.12 15.19
C LEU A 210 17.87 -14.09 15.94
N PRO A 211 18.48 -15.28 16.20
CA PRO A 211 19.86 -15.35 16.60
C PRO A 211 20.78 -14.75 15.55
N LEU A 212 21.87 -14.09 15.97
CA LEU A 212 22.80 -13.38 15.09
C LEU A 212 23.35 -14.25 13.95
N ASP A 213 23.61 -15.54 14.23
CA ASP A 213 24.10 -16.51 13.23
C ASP A 213 23.06 -16.85 12.13
N LYS A 214 21.79 -16.52 12.33
CA LYS A 214 20.70 -16.73 11.35
C LYS A 214 20.42 -15.53 10.48
N ILE A 215 20.88 -14.35 10.84
CA ILE A 215 20.62 -13.11 10.08
C ILE A 215 21.19 -13.21 8.66
N GLU A 216 22.40 -13.75 8.49
CA GLU A 216 22.99 -13.96 7.17
C GLU A 216 22.16 -14.92 6.29
N THR A 217 21.54 -15.92 6.90
CA THR A 217 20.65 -16.84 6.19
C THR A 217 19.38 -16.15 5.73
N LEU A 218 18.80 -15.26 6.55
CA LEU A 218 17.65 -14.46 6.20
C LEU A 218 17.96 -13.48 5.06
N GLN A 219 19.11 -12.80 5.13
CA GLN A 219 19.55 -11.87 4.07
C GLN A 219 19.58 -12.51 2.69
N LYS A 220 20.00 -13.75 2.58
CA LYS A 220 20.04 -14.50 1.30
C LYS A 220 18.66 -14.82 0.72
N ARG A 221 17.59 -14.67 1.51
CA ARG A 221 16.21 -14.87 1.08
C ARG A 221 15.53 -13.59 0.58
N PHE A 222 16.16 -12.43 0.76
CA PHE A 222 15.59 -11.15 0.35
C PHE A 222 16.27 -10.64 -0.92
N VAL A 223 15.46 -10.39 -1.93
CA VAL A 223 15.89 -9.85 -3.22
C VAL A 223 15.17 -8.54 -3.46
N PHE A 224 15.91 -7.46 -3.70
CA PHE A 224 15.37 -6.16 -4.06
C PHE A 224 15.58 -5.90 -5.54
N VAL A 225 14.51 -5.63 -6.25
CA VAL A 225 14.55 -5.29 -7.68
C VAL A 225 14.50 -3.78 -7.83
N GLU A 226 15.58 -3.19 -8.33
CA GLU A 226 15.67 -1.78 -8.65
C GLU A 226 15.56 -1.58 -10.16
N TYR A 227 14.60 -0.77 -10.59
CA TYR A 227 14.44 -0.39 -11.98
C TYR A 227 15.38 0.78 -12.33
N LYS A 228 16.26 0.56 -13.30
CA LYS A 228 17.16 1.58 -13.84
C LYS A 228 16.93 1.69 -15.36
N PRO A 229 16.22 2.73 -15.84
CA PRO A 229 15.77 2.82 -17.24
C PRO A 229 16.93 2.81 -18.26
N ASP A 230 18.11 3.33 -17.90
CA ASP A 230 19.27 3.42 -18.78
C ASP A 230 20.25 2.24 -18.65
N PHE A 231 19.91 1.25 -17.83
CA PHE A 231 20.77 0.09 -17.59
C PHE A 231 20.51 -1.03 -18.60
N VAL A 232 21.51 -1.39 -19.38
CA VAL A 232 21.45 -2.52 -20.31
C VAL A 232 22.18 -3.72 -19.70
N GLY A 233 21.44 -4.65 -19.14
CA GLY A 233 21.94 -5.87 -18.52
C GLY A 233 21.25 -6.19 -17.19
N SER A 234 21.71 -7.27 -16.55
CA SER A 234 21.33 -7.60 -15.17
C SER A 234 22.57 -7.64 -14.30
N GLU A 235 22.62 -6.81 -13.27
CA GLU A 235 23.70 -6.83 -12.27
C GLU A 235 23.10 -7.20 -10.93
N ILE A 236 23.67 -8.21 -10.27
CA ILE A 236 23.31 -8.58 -8.91
C ILE A 236 24.38 -8.00 -7.99
N THR A 237 24.01 -6.98 -7.22
CA THR A 237 24.87 -6.40 -6.19
C THR A 237 24.34 -6.78 -4.81
N SER A 238 25.22 -7.15 -3.89
CA SER A 238 24.85 -7.34 -2.50
C SER A 238 24.87 -6.00 -1.76
N HIS A 239 23.74 -5.59 -1.23
CA HIS A 239 23.63 -4.42 -0.34
C HIS A 239 23.41 -4.90 1.10
N SER A 240 24.19 -4.37 2.04
CA SER A 240 23.88 -4.53 3.44
C SER A 240 22.89 -3.45 3.86
N MET A 241 21.67 -3.84 4.23
CA MET A 241 20.71 -2.95 4.85
C MET A 241 21.01 -2.87 6.35
N ILE A 242 21.33 -1.67 6.85
CA ILE A 242 21.46 -1.44 8.29
C ILE A 242 20.07 -1.12 8.82
N ILE A 243 19.42 -2.13 9.41
CA ILE A 243 18.22 -1.91 10.23
C ILE A 243 18.72 -1.34 11.55
N ARG A 244 18.50 -0.05 11.78
CA ARG A 244 18.78 0.55 13.09
C ARG A 244 17.68 0.11 14.04
N SER A 245 17.95 -0.91 14.86
CA SER A 245 17.15 -1.13 16.06
C SER A 245 17.25 0.11 16.93
N LYS A 246 16.15 0.63 17.41
CA LYS A 246 16.15 1.59 18.52
C LYS A 246 16.59 0.80 19.76
N LEU A 247 17.89 0.89 20.11
CA LEU A 247 18.36 0.55 21.46
C LEU A 247 17.94 1.65 22.43
#